data_2feceb20035a86a047b421d113158df3
#
_entry.id   2feceb20035a86a047b421d113158df3
#
_cell.length_a   1.000
_cell.length_b   1.000
_cell.length_c   1.000
_cell.angle_alpha   90.00
_cell.angle_beta   90.00
_cell.angle_gamma   90.00
#
_symmetry.space_group_name_H-M   'P 1'
#
loop_
_entity.id
_entity.type
_entity.pdbx_description
1 polymer ?
#
loop_
_entity_poly.entity_id
_entity_poly.type
_entity_poly.pdbx_seq_one_letter_code
_entity_poly.pdbx_strand_id
1 'polypeptide(L)'
;HSRRLGVSLGINLLPVTRKVCSYNCIYCECGWTPDKPDSKEKLPSRREVGDALKKKLSEMKEQGKAPDVITYAGNGEPTLHPDFAGIIDDSLALRDEFFPAAKVSVLTNGSMLHRESVREALKKVDQNMLKLDSVFPDTVRQINQPNVKTDLARYEEYIRELEGRFIIQTLFVRGEYKGRTVDNTTEEEITAWLEVISRLRPQQVMIYTIHRDTPLGSNLRKVPESELNAIAQRVNRLGIATSVSG
;
A
#
# COMPACT_ATOMS: atom_id res chain seq x y z
N HIS A 1 -4.59 0.59 -16.77
CA HIS A 1 -5.60 1.37 -16.03
C HIS A 1 -5.77 0.80 -14.64
N SER A 2 -5.62 1.67 -13.62
CA SER A 2 -5.99 1.35 -12.25
C SER A 2 -7.47 1.72 -12.04
N ARG A 3 -8.27 0.81 -11.46
CA ARG A 3 -9.69 1.09 -11.16
C ARG A 3 -9.87 2.23 -10.15
N ARG A 4 -8.84 2.51 -9.34
CA ARG A 4 -8.87 3.49 -8.26
C ARG A 4 -8.10 4.78 -8.59
N LEU A 5 -7.16 4.73 -9.55
CA LEU A 5 -6.18 5.79 -9.76
C LEU A 5 -6.12 6.29 -11.22
N GLY A 6 -7.03 5.86 -12.11
CA GLY A 6 -7.02 6.24 -13.51
C GLY A 6 -5.88 5.60 -14.31
N VAL A 7 -5.24 6.36 -15.20
CA VAL A 7 -4.07 5.92 -15.98
C VAL A 7 -2.84 5.92 -15.08
N SER A 8 -2.50 4.75 -14.54
CA SER A 8 -1.37 4.59 -13.62
C SER A 8 -0.14 4.05 -14.34
N LEU A 9 0.98 4.76 -14.20
CA LEU A 9 2.31 4.27 -14.51
C LEU A 9 2.87 3.58 -13.27
N GLY A 10 2.87 2.24 -13.27
CA GLY A 10 3.39 1.45 -12.15
C GLY A 10 4.91 1.36 -12.16
N ILE A 11 5.53 1.61 -11.03
CA ILE A 11 6.96 1.44 -10.79
C ILE A 11 7.18 0.31 -9.79
N ASN A 12 7.97 -0.68 -10.19
CA ASN A 12 8.42 -1.75 -9.32
C ASN A 12 9.92 -1.58 -9.01
N LEU A 13 10.24 -1.39 -7.74
CA LEU A 13 11.63 -1.25 -7.25
C LEU A 13 12.28 -2.58 -6.83
N LEU A 14 11.55 -3.67 -6.97
CA LEU A 14 11.88 -4.97 -6.42
C LEU A 14 12.06 -5.98 -7.56
N PRO A 15 12.68 -7.14 -7.31
CA PRO A 15 12.83 -8.17 -8.32
C PRO A 15 11.51 -8.57 -8.96
N VAL A 16 11.52 -8.83 -10.27
CA VAL A 16 10.33 -9.28 -11.01
C VAL A 16 10.08 -10.78 -10.87
N THR A 17 11.10 -11.55 -10.51
CA THR A 17 11.08 -13.02 -10.44
C THR A 17 10.53 -13.54 -9.10
N ARG A 18 10.51 -12.71 -8.06
CA ARG A 18 10.04 -13.09 -6.73
C ARG A 18 9.50 -11.89 -5.96
N LYS A 19 8.67 -12.17 -4.98
CA LYS A 19 8.22 -11.16 -4.01
C LYS A 19 9.33 -10.83 -3.02
N VAL A 20 9.50 -9.53 -2.72
CA VAL A 20 10.32 -9.02 -1.62
C VAL A 20 9.47 -8.12 -0.76
N CYS A 21 9.01 -8.65 0.37
CA CYS A 21 8.11 -7.94 1.26
C CYS A 21 8.39 -8.33 2.73
N SER A 22 8.20 -7.39 3.62
CA SER A 22 8.18 -7.63 5.07
C SER A 22 6.88 -8.28 5.56
N TYR A 23 5.86 -8.41 4.68
CA TYR A 23 4.58 -9.04 4.99
C TYR A 23 4.28 -10.17 4.00
N ASN A 24 3.62 -11.21 4.50
CA ASN A 24 3.09 -12.32 3.71
C ASN A 24 1.56 -12.36 3.81
N CYS A 25 0.90 -11.26 3.39
CA CYS A 25 -0.56 -11.19 3.44
C CYS A 25 -1.21 -12.35 2.70
N ILE A 26 -2.16 -13.03 3.36
CA ILE A 26 -2.82 -14.24 2.83
C ILE A 26 -3.64 -13.99 1.55
N TYR A 27 -3.93 -12.74 1.25
CA TYR A 27 -4.67 -12.28 0.07
C TYR A 27 -3.76 -11.67 -1.01
N CYS A 28 -2.43 -11.74 -0.86
CA CYS A 28 -1.50 -11.03 -1.74
C CYS A 28 -1.41 -11.69 -3.12
N GLU A 29 -1.74 -10.95 -4.18
CA GLU A 29 -1.63 -11.42 -5.57
C GLU A 29 -0.19 -11.70 -6.01
N CYS A 30 0.82 -11.15 -5.30
CA CYS A 30 2.24 -11.41 -5.57
C CYS A 30 2.76 -12.70 -4.94
N GLY A 31 1.92 -13.49 -4.29
CA GLY A 31 2.32 -14.72 -3.60
C GLY A 31 3.10 -14.48 -2.31
N TRP A 32 4.02 -15.40 -2.02
CA TRP A 32 4.80 -15.42 -0.78
C TRP A 32 6.21 -14.88 -0.99
N THR A 33 6.74 -14.20 0.03
CA THR A 33 8.16 -13.91 0.11
C THR A 33 8.89 -15.22 0.41
N PRO A 34 9.87 -15.66 -0.41
CA PRO A 34 10.60 -16.88 -0.16
C PRO A 34 11.47 -16.76 1.10
N ASP A 35 11.59 -17.85 1.86
CA ASP A 35 12.40 -17.91 3.10
C ASP A 35 13.89 -17.65 2.86
N LYS A 36 14.38 -18.03 1.68
CA LYS A 36 15.78 -17.81 1.28
C LYS A 36 15.81 -16.88 0.06
N PRO A 37 16.28 -15.63 0.21
CA PRO A 37 16.48 -14.77 -0.93
C PRO A 37 17.57 -15.34 -1.85
N ASP A 38 17.37 -15.29 -3.17
CA ASP A 38 18.46 -15.53 -4.10
C ASP A 38 19.47 -14.37 -4.02
N SER A 39 20.66 -14.65 -3.50
CA SER A 39 21.72 -13.66 -3.29
C SER A 39 22.25 -13.03 -4.60
N LYS A 40 21.92 -13.61 -5.75
CA LYS A 40 22.39 -13.13 -7.06
C LYS A 40 21.51 -12.04 -7.66
N GLU A 41 20.31 -11.86 -7.16
CA GLU A 41 19.35 -10.90 -7.71
C GLU A 41 19.59 -9.51 -7.09
N LYS A 42 20.05 -8.57 -7.90
CA LYS A 42 20.30 -7.20 -7.46
C LYS A 42 19.03 -6.36 -7.62
N LEU A 43 18.81 -5.45 -6.69
CA LEU A 43 17.83 -4.37 -6.85
C LEU A 43 18.33 -3.40 -7.92
N PRO A 44 17.44 -2.77 -8.70
CA PRO A 44 17.85 -1.70 -9.60
C PRO A 44 18.46 -0.56 -8.79
N SER A 45 19.56 0.02 -9.27
CA SER A 45 20.12 1.22 -8.64
C SER A 45 19.20 2.43 -8.84
N ARG A 46 19.35 3.46 -7.99
CA ARG A 46 18.64 4.74 -8.14
C ARG A 46 18.76 5.31 -9.56
N ARG A 47 19.97 5.23 -10.14
CA ARG A 47 20.24 5.70 -11.51
C ARG A 47 19.43 4.91 -12.55
N GLU A 48 19.45 3.59 -12.48
CA GLU A 48 18.70 2.73 -13.42
C GLU A 48 17.20 3.02 -13.34
N VAL A 49 16.65 3.23 -12.13
CA VAL A 49 15.24 3.60 -11.95
C VAL A 49 14.97 4.96 -12.58
N GLY A 50 15.83 5.97 -12.32
CA GLY A 50 15.67 7.32 -12.87
C GLY A 50 15.74 7.33 -14.41
N ASP A 51 16.73 6.64 -14.99
CA ASP A 51 16.91 6.55 -16.45
C ASP A 51 15.70 5.85 -17.12
N ALA A 52 15.20 4.75 -16.51
CA ALA A 52 14.03 4.03 -17.00
C ALA A 52 12.75 4.87 -16.91
N LEU A 53 12.55 5.57 -15.80
CA LEU A 53 11.41 6.46 -15.61
C LEU A 53 11.43 7.62 -16.61
N LYS A 54 12.58 8.29 -16.75
CA LYS A 54 12.76 9.40 -17.72
C LYS A 54 12.43 8.95 -19.14
N LYS A 55 12.99 7.81 -19.57
CA LYS A 55 12.69 7.23 -20.88
C LYS A 55 11.20 6.99 -21.06
N LYS A 56 10.55 6.37 -20.05
CA LYS A 56 9.13 6.05 -20.14
C LYS A 56 8.24 7.29 -20.20
N LEU A 57 8.54 8.32 -19.42
CA LEU A 57 7.81 9.58 -19.44
C LEU A 57 7.99 10.32 -20.77
N SER A 58 9.20 10.30 -21.38
CA SER A 58 9.44 10.85 -22.73
C SER A 58 8.59 10.13 -23.76
N GLU A 59 8.61 8.80 -23.79
CA GLU A 59 7.79 7.99 -24.71
C GLU A 59 6.29 8.31 -24.56
N MET A 60 5.79 8.45 -23.33
CA MET A 60 4.41 8.79 -23.06
C MET A 60 4.05 10.19 -23.56
N LYS A 61 4.96 11.16 -23.40
CA LYS A 61 4.78 12.53 -23.89
C LYS A 61 4.71 12.59 -25.41
N GLU A 62 5.60 11.87 -26.10
CA GLU A 62 5.62 11.74 -27.57
C GLU A 62 4.33 11.11 -28.11
N GLN A 63 3.75 10.16 -27.36
CA GLN A 63 2.49 9.48 -27.70
C GLN A 63 1.23 10.29 -27.31
N GLY A 64 1.36 11.44 -26.68
CA GLY A 64 0.24 12.21 -26.15
C GLY A 64 -0.55 11.50 -25.04
N LYS A 65 0.09 10.59 -24.29
CA LYS A 65 -0.54 9.76 -23.24
C LYS A 65 -0.02 10.19 -21.87
N ALA A 66 -0.70 11.12 -21.22
CA ALA A 66 -0.35 11.51 -19.86
C ALA A 66 -0.79 10.45 -18.82
N PRO A 67 0.05 10.13 -17.82
CA PRO A 67 -0.42 9.39 -16.67
C PRO A 67 -1.19 10.32 -15.71
N ASP A 68 -2.23 9.79 -15.07
CA ASP A 68 -2.87 10.48 -13.93
C ASP A 68 -2.00 10.32 -12.67
N VAL A 69 -1.29 9.18 -12.57
CA VAL A 69 -0.48 8.87 -11.41
C VAL A 69 0.72 7.98 -11.74
N ILE A 70 1.85 8.24 -11.10
CA ILE A 70 3.03 7.39 -11.03
C ILE A 70 2.98 6.65 -9.72
N THR A 71 2.81 5.32 -9.74
CA THR A 71 2.50 4.53 -8.56
C THR A 71 3.65 3.60 -8.20
N TYR A 72 4.21 3.78 -7.01
CA TYR A 72 5.17 2.84 -6.41
C TYR A 72 4.41 1.72 -5.72
N ALA A 73 4.37 0.59 -6.37
CA ALA A 73 3.82 -0.67 -5.92
C ALA A 73 4.54 -1.79 -6.68
N GLY A 74 4.25 -3.03 -6.41
CA GLY A 74 4.82 -4.11 -7.22
C GLY A 74 5.00 -5.39 -6.43
N ASN A 75 6.09 -6.12 -6.71
CA ASN A 75 6.35 -7.44 -6.12
C ASN A 75 6.81 -7.38 -4.65
N GLY A 76 6.15 -6.56 -3.84
CA GLY A 76 6.44 -6.50 -2.41
C GLY A 76 6.29 -5.10 -1.81
N GLU A 77 7.22 -4.74 -0.92
CA GLU A 77 7.21 -3.47 -0.18
C GLU A 77 8.24 -2.49 -0.74
N PRO A 78 7.83 -1.41 -1.44
CA PRO A 78 8.76 -0.51 -2.13
C PRO A 78 9.73 0.21 -1.17
N THR A 79 9.32 0.48 0.07
CA THR A 79 10.16 1.18 1.05
C THR A 79 11.32 0.34 1.59
N LEU A 80 11.39 -0.96 1.24
CA LEU A 80 12.55 -1.82 1.52
C LEU A 80 13.75 -1.45 0.65
N HIS A 81 13.55 -0.75 -0.49
CA HIS A 81 14.65 -0.34 -1.34
C HIS A 81 15.60 0.61 -0.58
N PRO A 82 16.93 0.35 -0.56
CA PRO A 82 17.87 1.17 0.22
C PRO A 82 17.86 2.64 -0.20
N ASP A 83 17.74 2.93 -1.50
CA ASP A 83 17.74 4.28 -2.07
C ASP A 83 16.32 4.85 -2.24
N PHE A 84 15.32 4.30 -1.56
CA PHE A 84 13.91 4.69 -1.73
C PHE A 84 13.69 6.21 -1.71
N ALA A 85 14.28 6.90 -0.72
CA ALA A 85 14.10 8.35 -0.58
C ALA A 85 14.66 9.12 -1.80
N GLY A 86 15.86 8.78 -2.26
CA GLY A 86 16.47 9.41 -3.43
C GLY A 86 15.70 9.11 -4.71
N ILE A 87 15.14 7.90 -4.85
CA ILE A 87 14.30 7.54 -5.99
C ILE A 87 13.01 8.37 -6.01
N ILE A 88 12.40 8.61 -4.87
CA ILE A 88 11.21 9.48 -4.78
C ILE A 88 11.57 10.92 -5.18
N ASP A 89 12.71 11.46 -4.72
CA ASP A 89 13.15 12.82 -5.11
C ASP A 89 13.34 12.94 -6.62
N ASP A 90 14.04 11.98 -7.25
CA ASP A 90 14.22 11.97 -8.70
C ASP A 90 12.89 11.84 -9.46
N SER A 91 11.97 11.07 -8.92
CA SER A 91 10.66 10.85 -9.54
C SER A 91 9.76 12.08 -9.49
N LEU A 92 9.80 12.81 -8.39
CA LEU A 92 9.09 14.10 -8.27
C LEU A 92 9.64 15.10 -9.27
N ALA A 93 10.98 15.22 -9.40
CA ALA A 93 11.62 16.10 -10.36
C ALA A 93 11.25 15.74 -11.82
N LEU A 94 11.30 14.44 -12.17
CA LEU A 94 10.91 13.96 -13.49
C LEU A 94 9.41 14.17 -13.78
N ARG A 95 8.53 13.91 -12.80
CA ARG A 95 7.13 14.18 -12.90
C ARG A 95 6.88 15.67 -13.22
N ASP A 96 7.53 16.57 -12.50
CA ASP A 96 7.37 18.01 -12.69
C ASP A 96 7.88 18.47 -14.07
N GLU A 97 8.95 17.83 -14.59
CA GLU A 97 9.48 18.11 -15.94
C GLU A 97 8.53 17.64 -17.05
N PHE A 98 7.95 16.45 -16.92
CA PHE A 98 7.20 15.81 -18.01
C PHE A 98 5.68 15.97 -17.90
N PHE A 99 5.13 15.77 -16.70
CA PHE A 99 3.69 15.74 -16.42
C PHE A 99 3.35 16.35 -15.05
N PRO A 100 3.46 17.68 -14.88
CA PRO A 100 3.31 18.32 -13.56
C PRO A 100 1.93 18.13 -12.92
N ALA A 101 0.91 17.76 -13.69
CA ALA A 101 -0.42 17.44 -13.19
C ALA A 101 -0.56 15.98 -12.67
N ALA A 102 0.38 15.09 -13.01
CA ALA A 102 0.35 13.71 -12.55
C ALA A 102 0.70 13.64 -11.06
N LYS A 103 0.08 12.70 -10.34
CA LYS A 103 0.38 12.46 -8.93
C LYS A 103 1.48 11.41 -8.77
N VAL A 104 2.27 11.51 -7.71
CA VAL A 104 3.15 10.43 -7.26
C VAL A 104 2.50 9.74 -6.08
N SER A 105 2.34 8.42 -6.17
CA SER A 105 1.65 7.61 -5.18
C SER A 105 2.54 6.47 -4.70
N VAL A 106 2.56 6.20 -3.40
CA VAL A 106 3.29 5.09 -2.79
C VAL A 106 2.31 4.22 -2.01
N LEU A 107 2.28 2.91 -2.33
CA LEU A 107 1.56 1.92 -1.54
C LEU A 107 2.57 1.21 -0.64
N THR A 108 2.39 1.32 0.67
CA THR A 108 3.31 0.74 1.65
C THR A 108 2.57 0.05 2.79
N ASN A 109 3.15 -1.02 3.31
CA ASN A 109 2.68 -1.65 4.54
C ASN A 109 3.18 -0.93 5.81
N GLY A 110 4.00 0.11 5.65
CA GLY A 110 4.51 0.94 6.73
C GLY A 110 5.59 0.32 7.61
N SER A 111 6.07 -0.89 7.28
CA SER A 111 7.09 -1.58 8.10
C SER A 111 8.42 -0.82 8.21
N MET A 112 8.69 0.07 7.25
CA MET A 112 9.92 0.87 7.21
C MET A 112 9.74 2.30 7.74
N LEU A 113 8.60 2.64 8.33
CA LEU A 113 8.36 3.96 8.92
C LEU A 113 9.33 4.31 10.08
N HIS A 114 9.99 3.32 10.67
CA HIS A 114 11.04 3.57 11.66
C HIS A 114 12.26 4.32 11.07
N ARG A 115 12.44 4.30 9.73
CA ARG A 115 13.49 5.07 9.04
C ARG A 115 12.99 6.49 8.76
N GLU A 116 13.66 7.48 9.31
CA GLU A 116 13.36 8.89 9.08
C GLU A 116 13.35 9.26 7.58
N SER A 117 14.36 8.77 6.82
CA SER A 117 14.45 9.01 5.39
C SER A 117 13.22 8.53 4.61
N VAL A 118 12.59 7.43 5.05
CA VAL A 118 11.35 6.93 4.45
C VAL A 118 10.18 7.86 4.79
N ARG A 119 10.05 8.29 6.06
CA ARG A 119 8.99 9.22 6.45
C ARG A 119 9.09 10.54 5.70
N GLU A 120 10.31 11.11 5.59
CA GLU A 120 10.53 12.35 4.85
C GLU A 120 10.21 12.21 3.35
N ALA A 121 10.55 11.08 2.73
CA ALA A 121 10.15 10.81 1.35
C ALA A 121 8.62 10.69 1.19
N LEU A 122 7.96 10.01 2.12
CA LEU A 122 6.50 9.84 2.11
C LEU A 122 5.73 11.15 2.36
N LYS A 123 6.32 12.13 3.04
CA LYS A 123 5.73 13.48 3.19
C LYS A 123 5.71 14.27 1.88
N LYS A 124 6.60 13.96 0.93
CA LYS A 124 6.75 14.68 -0.35
C LYS A 124 5.80 14.18 -1.42
N VAL A 125 5.33 12.94 -1.35
CA VAL A 125 4.46 12.36 -2.37
C VAL A 125 3.02 12.85 -2.24
N ASP A 126 2.30 12.87 -3.36
CA ASP A 126 0.91 13.37 -3.40
C ASP A 126 -0.08 12.40 -2.72
N GLN A 127 0.21 11.10 -2.77
CA GLN A 127 -0.64 10.05 -2.21
C GLN A 127 0.21 9.00 -1.50
N ASN A 128 0.31 9.14 -0.19
CA ASN A 128 0.95 8.17 0.69
C ASN A 128 -0.10 7.21 1.24
N MET A 129 -0.15 5.98 0.70
CA MET A 129 -1.15 4.96 1.03
C MET A 129 -0.56 3.95 2.01
N LEU A 130 -1.03 4.00 3.25
CA LEU A 130 -0.58 3.17 4.36
C LEU A 130 -1.57 2.04 4.66
N LYS A 131 -1.08 0.83 4.79
CA LYS A 131 -1.88 -0.35 5.12
C LYS A 131 -2.25 -0.37 6.61
N LEU A 132 -3.55 -0.59 6.89
CA LEU A 132 -4.07 -0.89 8.23
C LEU A 132 -5.28 -1.83 8.13
N ASP A 133 -5.04 -3.13 7.98
CA ASP A 133 -6.10 -4.13 7.79
C ASP A 133 -6.77 -4.56 9.11
N SER A 134 -6.08 -4.42 10.23
CA SER A 134 -6.59 -4.63 11.59
C SER A 134 -5.72 -3.90 12.61
N VAL A 135 -6.25 -3.69 13.78
CA VAL A 135 -5.54 -3.13 14.94
C VAL A 135 -5.25 -4.18 16.02
N PHE A 136 -5.77 -5.38 15.86
CA PHE A 136 -5.50 -6.51 16.75
C PHE A 136 -4.25 -7.29 16.30
N PRO A 137 -3.26 -7.45 17.17
CA PRO A 137 -2.01 -8.14 16.79
C PRO A 137 -2.24 -9.56 16.27
N ASP A 138 -3.23 -10.28 16.80
CA ASP A 138 -3.55 -11.64 16.36
C ASP A 138 -4.12 -11.66 14.94
N THR A 139 -5.02 -10.76 14.62
CA THR A 139 -5.60 -10.61 13.29
C THR A 139 -4.57 -10.16 12.29
N VAL A 140 -3.69 -9.21 12.66
CA VAL A 140 -2.54 -8.80 11.83
C VAL A 140 -1.63 -10.00 11.54
N ARG A 141 -1.32 -10.84 12.55
CA ARG A 141 -0.53 -12.06 12.34
C ARG A 141 -1.21 -13.06 11.43
N GLN A 142 -2.52 -13.16 11.49
CA GLN A 142 -3.29 -14.09 10.63
C GLN A 142 -3.40 -13.59 9.19
N ILE A 143 -3.78 -12.32 8.99
CA ILE A 143 -4.07 -11.75 7.67
C ILE A 143 -2.79 -11.29 6.97
N ASN A 144 -1.93 -10.54 7.65
CA ASN A 144 -0.78 -9.89 7.03
C ASN A 144 0.52 -10.68 7.17
N GLN A 145 0.61 -11.60 8.13
CA GLN A 145 1.77 -12.46 8.39
C GLN A 145 3.10 -11.69 8.30
N PRO A 146 3.31 -10.69 9.15
CA PRO A 146 4.54 -9.93 9.15
C PRO A 146 5.73 -10.82 9.54
N ASN A 147 6.84 -10.73 8.80
CA ASN A 147 8.12 -11.33 9.14
C ASN A 147 9.05 -10.36 9.90
N VAL A 148 8.49 -9.22 10.33
CA VAL A 148 9.12 -8.21 11.16
C VAL A 148 8.27 -7.97 12.40
N LYS A 149 8.89 -7.47 13.48
CA LYS A 149 8.13 -7.09 14.67
C LYS A 149 7.19 -5.93 14.34
N THR A 150 5.92 -6.11 14.63
CA THR A 150 4.89 -5.07 14.48
C THR A 150 4.51 -4.53 15.85
N ASP A 151 4.34 -3.21 15.93
CA ASP A 151 3.92 -2.48 17.11
C ASP A 151 2.98 -1.37 16.68
N LEU A 152 1.69 -1.49 17.00
CA LEU A 152 0.67 -0.53 16.57
C LEU A 152 0.92 0.86 17.17
N ALA A 153 1.33 0.95 18.43
CA ALA A 153 1.55 2.23 19.08
C ALA A 153 2.69 3.00 18.38
N ARG A 154 3.80 2.31 18.09
CA ARG A 154 4.89 2.90 17.31
C ARG A 154 4.49 3.24 15.87
N TYR A 155 3.67 2.41 15.26
CA TYR A 155 3.13 2.70 13.93
C TYR A 155 2.29 3.97 13.94
N GLU A 156 1.42 4.15 14.94
CA GLU A 156 0.64 5.38 15.11
C GLU A 156 1.54 6.61 15.37
N GLU A 157 2.61 6.47 16.16
CA GLU A 157 3.58 7.56 16.39
C GLU A 157 4.21 8.03 15.07
N TYR A 158 4.72 7.12 14.25
CA TYR A 158 5.33 7.46 12.97
C TYR A 158 4.34 8.05 11.97
N ILE A 159 3.09 7.56 11.96
CA ILE A 159 2.05 8.10 11.09
C ILE A 159 1.69 9.54 11.48
N ARG A 160 1.66 9.88 12.78
CA ARG A 160 1.39 11.26 13.22
C ARG A 160 2.43 12.24 12.69
N GLU A 161 3.69 11.83 12.52
CA GLU A 161 4.72 12.67 11.91
C GLU A 161 4.41 13.03 10.44
N LEU A 162 3.52 12.30 9.76
CA LEU A 162 3.07 12.62 8.41
C LEU A 162 2.02 13.74 8.36
N GLU A 163 1.61 14.28 9.51
CA GLU A 163 0.78 15.49 9.64
C GLU A 163 -0.54 15.40 8.87
N GLY A 164 -1.19 14.24 8.89
CA GLY A 164 -2.43 14.00 8.17
C GLY A 164 -2.28 13.80 6.65
N ARG A 165 -1.07 13.94 6.10
CA ARG A 165 -0.80 13.78 4.66
C ARG A 165 -0.63 12.32 4.27
N PHE A 166 -1.65 11.50 4.53
CA PHE A 166 -1.66 10.08 4.19
C PHE A 166 -3.09 9.58 3.98
N ILE A 167 -3.17 8.45 3.31
CA ILE A 167 -4.39 7.69 3.05
C ILE A 167 -4.25 6.34 3.76
N ILE A 168 -5.24 5.92 4.53
CA ILE A 168 -5.29 4.55 5.04
C ILE A 168 -5.94 3.65 4.00
N GLN A 169 -5.30 2.53 3.74
CA GLN A 169 -5.80 1.49 2.86
C GLN A 169 -6.09 0.23 3.68
N THR A 170 -7.36 -0.17 3.72
CA THR A 170 -7.81 -1.34 4.49
C THR A 170 -8.49 -2.36 3.58
N LEU A 171 -7.98 -3.59 3.57
CA LEU A 171 -8.62 -4.72 2.95
C LEU A 171 -9.45 -5.48 3.99
N PHE A 172 -10.74 -5.60 3.72
CA PHE A 172 -11.65 -6.43 4.50
C PHE A 172 -11.85 -7.79 3.85
N VAL A 173 -11.76 -8.86 4.64
CA VAL A 173 -11.80 -10.24 4.16
C VAL A 173 -12.34 -11.17 5.24
N ARG A 174 -13.00 -12.25 4.81
CA ARG A 174 -13.48 -13.36 5.65
C ARG A 174 -13.04 -14.69 5.08
N GLY A 175 -13.07 -15.71 5.89
CA GLY A 175 -12.87 -17.08 5.45
C GLY A 175 -12.08 -17.91 6.43
N GLU A 176 -11.30 -18.82 5.89
CA GLU A 176 -10.46 -19.71 6.66
C GLU A 176 -9.06 -19.74 6.06
N TYR A 177 -8.07 -19.77 6.92
CA TYR A 177 -6.67 -19.97 6.54
C TYR A 177 -5.99 -20.94 7.49
N LYS A 178 -5.48 -22.07 6.97
CA LYS A 178 -4.80 -23.12 7.74
C LYS A 178 -5.65 -23.60 8.94
N GLY A 179 -6.95 -23.84 8.74
CA GLY A 179 -7.86 -24.32 9.77
C GLY A 179 -8.26 -23.29 10.82
N ARG A 180 -7.96 -22.01 10.61
CA ARG A 180 -8.35 -20.90 11.49
C ARG A 180 -9.26 -19.93 10.78
N THR A 181 -10.33 -19.54 11.46
CA THR A 181 -11.22 -18.47 10.96
C THR A 181 -10.48 -17.16 10.87
N VAL A 182 -10.66 -16.47 9.76
CA VAL A 182 -10.13 -15.14 9.48
C VAL A 182 -11.32 -14.23 9.18
N ASP A 183 -11.48 -13.16 9.95
CA ASP A 183 -12.53 -12.17 9.73
C ASP A 183 -12.16 -10.85 10.41
N ASN A 184 -11.83 -9.82 9.60
CA ASN A 184 -11.60 -8.48 10.12
C ASN A 184 -12.83 -7.56 9.93
N THR A 185 -14.01 -8.15 9.72
CA THR A 185 -15.28 -7.41 9.59
C THR A 185 -16.19 -7.57 10.79
N THR A 186 -15.73 -8.21 11.86
CA THR A 186 -16.53 -8.32 13.09
C THR A 186 -16.75 -6.94 13.70
N GLU A 187 -17.82 -6.77 14.48
CA GLU A 187 -18.10 -5.48 15.11
C GLU A 187 -16.96 -5.02 16.05
N GLU A 188 -16.30 -5.95 16.72
CA GLU A 188 -15.12 -5.69 17.56
C GLU A 188 -13.97 -5.13 16.73
N GLU A 189 -13.63 -5.79 15.61
CA GLU A 189 -12.58 -5.35 14.68
C GLU A 189 -12.86 -3.94 14.13
N ILE A 190 -14.08 -3.74 13.62
CA ILE A 190 -14.47 -2.46 13.01
C ILE A 190 -14.47 -1.34 14.05
N THR A 191 -14.96 -1.60 15.26
CA THR A 191 -15.03 -0.57 16.31
C THR A 191 -13.64 -0.13 16.73
N ALA A 192 -12.75 -1.07 17.05
CA ALA A 192 -11.38 -0.75 17.43
C ALA A 192 -10.59 -0.07 16.29
N TRP A 193 -10.79 -0.53 15.04
CA TRP A 193 -10.20 0.09 13.86
C TRP A 193 -10.69 1.53 13.67
N LEU A 194 -11.99 1.81 13.82
CA LEU A 194 -12.55 3.16 13.72
C LEU A 194 -11.99 4.10 14.80
N GLU A 195 -11.73 3.61 16.00
CA GLU A 195 -11.08 4.41 17.05
C GLU A 195 -9.68 4.86 16.63
N VAL A 196 -8.89 3.95 16.01
CA VAL A 196 -7.56 4.30 15.48
C VAL A 196 -7.69 5.28 14.32
N ILE A 197 -8.59 5.06 13.36
CA ILE A 197 -8.87 5.98 12.25
C ILE A 197 -9.24 7.38 12.77
N SER A 198 -10.10 7.43 13.81
CA SER A 198 -10.50 8.70 14.43
C SER A 198 -9.33 9.46 15.05
N ARG A 199 -8.38 8.76 15.67
CA ARG A 199 -7.17 9.37 16.25
C ARG A 199 -6.14 9.79 15.20
N LEU A 200 -5.99 9.01 14.14
CA LEU A 200 -5.00 9.26 13.07
C LEU A 200 -5.41 10.37 12.10
N ARG A 201 -6.72 10.58 11.89
CA ARG A 201 -7.26 11.62 10.99
C ARG A 201 -6.65 11.61 9.60
N PRO A 202 -6.67 10.47 8.85
CA PRO A 202 -6.17 10.44 7.49
C PRO A 202 -6.96 11.37 6.56
N GLN A 203 -6.37 11.78 5.43
CA GLN A 203 -7.08 12.53 4.38
C GLN A 203 -8.24 11.71 3.79
N GLN A 204 -8.03 10.41 3.70
CA GLN A 204 -8.99 9.48 3.12
C GLN A 204 -8.76 8.06 3.67
N VAL A 205 -9.83 7.27 3.69
CA VAL A 205 -9.75 5.82 3.90
C VAL A 205 -10.21 5.10 2.63
N MET A 206 -9.35 4.25 2.09
CA MET A 206 -9.66 3.36 0.96
C MET A 206 -10.06 2.00 1.50
N ILE A 207 -11.31 1.64 1.30
CA ILE A 207 -11.92 0.39 1.77
C ILE A 207 -12.10 -0.54 0.58
N TYR A 208 -11.58 -1.77 0.67
CA TYR A 208 -11.70 -2.72 -0.42
C TYR A 208 -11.71 -4.17 0.09
N THR A 209 -12.00 -5.09 -0.79
CA THR A 209 -11.95 -6.54 -0.53
C THR A 209 -11.16 -7.25 -1.61
N ILE A 210 -10.95 -8.56 -1.45
CA ILE A 210 -10.29 -9.39 -2.46
C ILE A 210 -11.08 -9.32 -3.77
N HIS A 211 -10.37 -9.20 -4.89
CA HIS A 211 -11.00 -9.11 -6.21
C HIS A 211 -10.62 -10.25 -7.12
N ARG A 212 -9.41 -10.74 -7.01
CA ARG A 212 -8.86 -11.84 -7.79
C ARG A 212 -8.63 -13.05 -6.90
N ASP A 213 -8.44 -14.19 -7.53
CA ASP A 213 -8.02 -15.39 -6.83
C ASP A 213 -6.71 -15.13 -6.10
N THR A 214 -6.70 -15.46 -4.83
CA THR A 214 -5.50 -15.36 -3.99
C THR A 214 -4.67 -16.63 -4.13
N PRO A 215 -3.34 -16.59 -3.88
CA PRO A 215 -2.48 -17.77 -4.00
C PRO A 215 -2.90 -18.98 -3.15
N LEU A 216 -3.80 -18.77 -2.20
CA LEU A 216 -4.27 -19.78 -1.26
C LEU A 216 -5.63 -20.36 -1.62
N GLY A 217 -6.17 -20.00 -2.78
CA GLY A 217 -7.40 -20.58 -3.27
C GLY A 217 -8.65 -20.19 -2.49
N SER A 218 -9.60 -21.07 -2.46
CA SER A 218 -11.01 -20.83 -2.25
C SER A 218 -11.49 -20.51 -0.84
N ASN A 219 -10.63 -20.47 0.18
CA ASN A 219 -11.07 -20.34 1.57
C ASN A 219 -11.31 -18.89 2.01
N LEU A 220 -10.81 -17.92 1.26
CA LEU A 220 -11.09 -16.50 1.51
C LEU A 220 -12.31 -16.05 0.69
N ARG A 221 -13.15 -15.25 1.30
CA ARG A 221 -14.38 -14.74 0.72
C ARG A 221 -14.36 -13.22 0.67
N LYS A 222 -14.91 -12.69 -0.41
CA LYS A 222 -15.18 -11.26 -0.55
C LYS A 222 -16.16 -10.80 0.52
N VAL A 223 -15.95 -9.56 0.97
CA VAL A 223 -16.97 -8.85 1.75
C VAL A 223 -17.93 -8.18 0.75
N PRO A 224 -19.23 -8.33 0.89
CA PRO A 224 -20.22 -7.68 0.02
C PRO A 224 -20.02 -6.16 -0.02
N GLU A 225 -20.23 -5.57 -1.18
CA GLU A 225 -20.08 -4.12 -1.36
C GLU A 225 -21.02 -3.31 -0.44
N SER A 226 -22.22 -3.83 -0.16
CA SER A 226 -23.15 -3.23 0.80
C SER A 226 -22.58 -3.12 2.21
N GLU A 227 -21.84 -4.14 2.66
CA GLU A 227 -21.18 -4.11 3.97
C GLU A 227 -19.97 -3.18 3.97
N LEU A 228 -19.17 -3.17 2.90
CA LEU A 228 -18.07 -2.21 2.74
C LEU A 228 -18.58 -0.76 2.77
N ASN A 229 -19.72 -0.49 2.11
CA ASN A 229 -20.38 0.80 2.13
C ASN A 229 -20.91 1.17 3.54
N ALA A 230 -21.41 0.21 4.30
CA ALA A 230 -21.80 0.45 5.69
C ALA A 230 -20.61 0.83 6.57
N ILE A 231 -19.45 0.18 6.40
CA ILE A 231 -18.20 0.55 7.08
C ILE A 231 -17.76 1.96 6.65
N ALA A 232 -17.79 2.26 5.34
CA ALA A 232 -17.45 3.57 4.82
C ALA A 232 -18.33 4.70 5.40
N GLN A 233 -19.64 4.46 5.57
CA GLN A 233 -20.53 5.41 6.22
C GLN A 233 -20.13 5.71 7.67
N ARG A 234 -19.62 4.71 8.41
CA ARG A 234 -19.10 4.93 9.78
C ARG A 234 -17.87 5.82 9.77
N VAL A 235 -16.95 5.64 8.82
CA VAL A 235 -15.79 6.53 8.63
C VAL A 235 -16.23 7.94 8.23
N ASN A 236 -17.19 8.06 7.31
CA ASN A 236 -17.69 9.37 6.87
C ASN A 236 -18.33 10.17 8.01
N ARG A 237 -18.97 9.49 9.00
CA ARG A 237 -19.49 10.15 10.21
C ARG A 237 -18.38 10.77 11.09
N LEU A 238 -17.13 10.31 10.95
CA LEU A 238 -15.96 10.91 11.59
C LEU A 238 -15.45 12.16 10.84
N GLY A 239 -16.09 12.55 9.72
CA GLY A 239 -15.67 13.63 8.86
C GLY A 239 -14.47 13.29 7.98
N ILE A 240 -14.23 12.00 7.70
CA ILE A 240 -13.10 11.50 6.89
C ILE A 240 -13.65 10.94 5.58
N ALA A 241 -13.09 11.36 4.46
CA ALA A 241 -13.49 10.89 3.13
C ALA A 241 -13.18 9.40 2.94
N THR A 242 -14.03 8.70 2.18
CA THR A 242 -13.82 7.29 1.86
C THR A 242 -13.89 7.02 0.36
N SER A 243 -13.23 5.96 -0.08
CA SER A 243 -13.51 5.31 -1.37
C SER A 243 -13.69 3.81 -1.15
N VAL A 244 -14.67 3.23 -1.82
CA VAL A 244 -15.00 1.79 -1.73
C VAL A 244 -14.72 1.13 -3.07
N SER A 245 -14.15 -0.08 -3.03
CA SER A 245 -13.90 -0.91 -4.22
C SER A 245 -14.13 -2.39 -3.87
N GLY A 246 -15.14 -3.01 -4.46
CA GLY A 246 -15.49 -4.42 -4.30
C GLY A 246 -15.01 -5.30 -5.44
#